data_3190d7d9bbcbe7f84a87f1771cdf2cbc
#
_entry.id   3190d7d9bbcbe7f84a87f1771cdf2cbc
#
_cell.length_a   1.000
_cell.length_b   1.000
_cell.length_c   1.000
_cell.angle_alpha   90.00
_cell.angle_beta   90.00
_cell.angle_gamma   90.00
#
_symmetry.space_group_name_H-M   'P 1'
#
loop_
_entity.id
_entity.type
_entity.pdbx_description
1 polymer ?
#
loop_
_entity_poly.entity_id
_entity_poly.type
_entity_poly.pdbx_seq_one_letter_code
_entity_poly.pdbx_strand_id
1 'polypeptide(L)'
;MHKVIILLTRREGTTHDEFLHWWLNDHRALAEQLPGVRKLVFNDVADGSGPDGIAELWFDSEPASIDAYGTEAGKRVAAHTLSYVQSRIRLVVTEHQIVG
;
A
#
# COMPACT_ATOMS: atom_id res chain seq x y z
N MET A 1 13.52 6.37 9.56
CA MET A 1 13.13 6.08 8.17
C MET A 1 11.85 6.82 7.82
N HIS A 2 11.68 7.08 6.54
CA HIS A 2 10.45 7.66 6.03
C HIS A 2 9.37 6.58 5.89
N LYS A 3 8.23 6.77 6.54
CA LYS A 3 7.14 5.79 6.53
C LYS A 3 5.90 6.34 5.84
N VAL A 4 5.33 5.52 4.96
CA VAL A 4 4.08 5.80 4.24
C VAL A 4 3.06 4.74 4.61
N ILE A 5 1.83 5.14 4.86
CA ILE A 5 0.70 4.25 5.07
C ILE A 5 -0.32 4.50 3.96
N ILE A 6 -0.83 3.42 3.37
CA ILE A 6 -1.84 3.49 2.32
C ILE A 6 -3.07 2.70 2.78
N LEU A 7 -4.21 3.38 2.87
CA LEU A 7 -5.49 2.77 3.20
C LEU A 7 -6.26 2.53 1.90
N LEU A 8 -6.70 1.29 1.70
CA LEU A 8 -7.42 0.87 0.50
C LEU A 8 -8.83 0.40 0.84
N THR A 9 -9.82 0.91 0.11
CA THR A 9 -11.20 0.47 0.21
C THR A 9 -11.62 -0.13 -1.12
N ARG A 10 -12.16 -1.35 -1.09
CA ARG A 10 -12.64 -2.05 -2.28
C ARG A 10 -13.80 -1.30 -2.94
N ARG A 11 -14.01 -1.56 -4.22
CA ARG A 11 -15.18 -1.05 -4.94
C ARG A 11 -16.44 -1.75 -4.48
N GLU A 12 -17.53 -1.02 -4.53
CA GLU A 12 -18.88 -1.58 -4.37
C GLU A 12 -19.09 -2.70 -5.40
N GLY A 13 -19.66 -3.82 -4.96
CA GLY A 13 -19.82 -5.00 -5.81
C GLY A 13 -18.65 -5.97 -5.78
N THR A 14 -17.53 -5.59 -5.16
CA THR A 14 -16.39 -6.48 -4.92
C THR A 14 -16.42 -6.93 -3.47
N THR A 15 -16.26 -8.23 -3.23
CA THR A 15 -16.18 -8.75 -1.86
C THR A 15 -14.81 -8.49 -1.25
N HIS A 16 -14.74 -8.52 0.08
CA HIS A 16 -13.46 -8.42 0.78
C HIS A 16 -12.50 -9.55 0.38
N ASP A 17 -12.99 -10.78 0.21
CA ASP A 17 -12.18 -11.92 -0.22
C ASP A 17 -11.63 -11.72 -1.64
N GLU A 18 -12.44 -11.18 -2.55
CA GLU A 18 -11.99 -10.85 -3.91
C GLU A 18 -10.90 -9.76 -3.88
N PHE A 19 -11.07 -8.74 -3.03
CA PHE A 19 -10.06 -7.71 -2.82
C PHE A 19 -8.75 -8.32 -2.32
N LEU A 20 -8.81 -9.18 -1.31
CA LEU A 20 -7.64 -9.84 -0.73
C LEU A 20 -6.90 -10.70 -1.77
N HIS A 21 -7.66 -11.45 -2.58
CA HIS A 21 -7.06 -12.28 -3.62
C HIS A 21 -6.26 -11.44 -4.61
N TRP A 22 -6.83 -10.33 -5.07
CA TRP A 22 -6.14 -9.39 -5.95
C TRP A 22 -4.93 -8.76 -5.26
N TRP A 23 -5.10 -8.28 -4.04
CA TRP A 23 -4.08 -7.52 -3.32
C TRP A 23 -2.88 -8.37 -2.94
N LEU A 24 -3.13 -9.55 -2.41
CA LEU A 24 -2.07 -10.44 -1.91
C LEU A 24 -1.40 -11.28 -3.00
N ASN A 25 -1.91 -11.23 -4.22
CA ASN A 25 -1.34 -11.96 -5.36
C ASN A 25 -0.93 -10.99 -6.48
N ASP A 26 -1.87 -10.50 -7.28
CA ASP A 26 -1.57 -9.69 -8.45
C ASP A 26 -0.87 -8.37 -8.09
N HIS A 27 -1.42 -7.65 -7.12
CA HIS A 27 -0.85 -6.37 -6.69
C HIS A 27 0.47 -6.55 -5.95
N ARG A 28 0.55 -7.53 -5.08
CA ARG A 28 1.77 -7.86 -4.34
C ARG A 28 2.95 -8.07 -5.29
N ALA A 29 2.76 -8.80 -6.38
CA ALA A 29 3.80 -9.08 -7.35
C ALA A 29 4.40 -7.80 -7.95
N LEU A 30 3.56 -6.79 -8.18
CA LEU A 30 4.03 -5.47 -8.65
C LEU A 30 4.69 -4.68 -7.52
N ALA A 31 4.11 -4.68 -6.35
CA ALA A 31 4.61 -3.93 -5.20
C ALA A 31 6.00 -4.41 -4.76
N GLU A 32 6.28 -5.70 -4.86
CA GLU A 32 7.59 -6.28 -4.56
C GLU A 32 8.70 -5.72 -5.45
N GLN A 33 8.38 -5.17 -6.61
CA GLN A 33 9.33 -4.60 -7.55
C GLN A 33 9.63 -3.12 -7.31
N LEU A 34 8.95 -2.49 -6.35
CA LEU A 34 9.13 -1.08 -6.04
C LEU A 34 10.55 -0.82 -5.52
N PRO A 35 11.39 -0.04 -6.24
CA PRO A 35 12.78 0.15 -5.83
C PRO A 35 12.88 1.01 -4.58
N GLY A 36 13.88 0.74 -3.77
CA GLY A 36 14.20 1.53 -2.58
C GLY A 36 13.28 1.30 -1.38
N VAL A 37 12.24 0.49 -1.50
CA VAL A 37 11.42 0.12 -0.35
C VAL A 37 12.23 -0.83 0.54
N ARG A 38 12.37 -0.47 1.82
CA ARG A 38 13.16 -1.25 2.79
C ARG A 38 12.33 -2.28 3.52
N LYS A 39 11.06 -1.97 3.72
CA LYS A 39 10.10 -2.87 4.35
C LYS A 39 8.73 -2.57 3.78
N LEU A 40 7.96 -3.61 3.50
CA LEU A 40 6.60 -3.53 2.98
C LEU A 40 5.75 -4.52 3.75
N VAL A 41 4.68 -4.04 4.35
CA VAL A 41 3.74 -4.85 5.13
C VAL A 41 2.32 -4.59 4.63
N PHE A 42 1.59 -5.65 4.36
CA PHE A 42 0.16 -5.59 4.04
C PHE A 42 -0.63 -6.11 5.23
N ASN A 43 -1.55 -5.28 5.72
CA ASN A 43 -2.45 -5.63 6.81
C ASN A 43 -3.84 -5.91 6.23
N ASP A 44 -4.32 -7.12 6.42
CA ASP A 44 -5.70 -7.51 6.12
C ASP A 44 -6.59 -6.96 7.23
N VAL A 45 -7.46 -6.02 6.89
CA VAL A 45 -8.37 -5.41 7.86
C VAL A 45 -9.63 -6.28 7.96
N ALA A 46 -10.06 -6.59 9.18
CA ALA A 46 -11.26 -7.38 9.39
C ALA A 46 -12.46 -6.73 8.69
N ASP A 47 -13.23 -7.53 7.94
CA ASP A 47 -14.36 -7.05 7.17
C ASP A 47 -15.35 -6.29 8.04
N GLY A 48 -15.77 -5.10 7.58
CA GLY A 48 -16.66 -4.21 8.31
C GLY A 48 -15.98 -3.30 9.34
N SER A 49 -14.65 -3.37 9.50
CA SER A 49 -13.90 -2.56 10.46
C SER A 49 -13.38 -1.24 9.91
N GLY A 50 -13.64 -0.93 8.65
CA GLY A 50 -13.13 0.28 8.00
C GLY A 50 -12.59 -0.02 6.60
N PRO A 51 -11.37 0.42 6.25
CA PRO A 51 -10.77 0.06 4.96
C PRO A 51 -10.57 -1.45 4.87
N ASP A 52 -10.35 -1.95 3.67
CA ASP A 52 -10.13 -3.39 3.45
C ASP A 52 -8.68 -3.79 3.67
N GLY A 53 -7.75 -2.92 3.35
CA GLY A 53 -6.34 -3.17 3.53
C GLY A 53 -5.56 -1.93 3.92
N ILE A 54 -4.50 -2.13 4.68
CA ILE A 54 -3.56 -1.07 5.06
C ILE A 54 -2.15 -1.54 4.71
N ALA A 55 -1.52 -0.85 3.76
CA ALA A 55 -0.14 -1.09 3.42
C ALA A 55 0.76 -0.13 4.20
N GLU A 56 1.88 -0.64 4.68
CA GLU A 56 2.91 0.15 5.33
C GLU A 56 4.21 0.00 4.55
N LEU A 57 4.84 1.13 4.20
CA LEU A 57 6.06 1.17 3.40
C LEU A 57 7.11 2.00 4.11
N TRP A 58 8.33 1.49 4.17
CA TRP A 58 9.48 2.21 4.75
C TRP A 58 10.52 2.45 3.68
N PHE A 59 10.99 3.70 3.60
CA PHE A 59 12.06 4.15 2.71
C PHE A 59 13.16 4.81 3.54
N ASP A 60 14.35 4.95 2.98
CA ASP A 60 15.47 5.64 3.66
C ASP A 60 15.13 7.10 3.94
N SER A 61 14.40 7.75 3.02
CA SER A 61 14.08 9.18 3.08
C SER A 61 12.84 9.49 2.25
N GLU A 62 12.31 10.70 2.39
CA GLU A 62 11.23 11.19 1.53
C GLU A 62 11.66 11.22 0.05
N PRO A 63 12.84 11.77 -0.31
CA PRO A 63 13.29 11.72 -1.71
C PRO A 63 13.36 10.30 -2.28
N ALA A 64 13.78 9.31 -1.49
CA ALA A 64 13.81 7.92 -1.91
C ALA A 64 12.42 7.39 -2.27
N SER A 65 11.41 7.76 -1.50
CA SER A 65 10.01 7.38 -1.77
C SER A 65 9.49 8.05 -3.06
N ILE A 66 9.80 9.32 -3.27
CA ILE A 66 9.42 10.05 -4.48
C ILE A 66 10.09 9.43 -5.70
N ASP A 67 11.37 9.13 -5.63
CA ASP A 67 12.13 8.50 -6.71
C ASP A 67 11.57 7.12 -7.06
N ALA A 68 11.21 6.33 -6.04
CA ALA A 68 10.64 4.99 -6.22
C ALA A 68 9.36 5.04 -7.08
N TYR A 69 8.46 5.95 -6.77
CA TYR A 69 7.20 6.11 -7.51
C TYR A 69 7.36 6.82 -8.85
N GLY A 70 8.51 7.44 -9.09
CA GLY A 70 8.87 8.03 -10.39
C GLY A 70 9.39 7.01 -11.41
N THR A 71 9.70 5.79 -10.98
CA THR A 71 10.17 4.71 -11.87
C THR A 71 9.00 4.06 -12.61
N GLU A 72 9.29 3.29 -13.66
CA GLU A 72 8.26 2.51 -14.37
C GLU A 72 7.57 1.52 -13.42
N ALA A 73 8.32 0.87 -12.54
CA ALA A 73 7.76 -0.03 -11.54
C ALA A 73 6.81 0.70 -10.58
N GLY A 74 7.20 1.87 -10.09
CA GLY A 74 6.39 2.69 -9.20
C GLY A 74 5.13 3.22 -9.84
N LYS A 75 5.21 3.68 -11.08
CA LYS A 75 4.04 4.12 -11.85
C LYS A 75 3.06 2.98 -12.09
N ARG A 76 3.57 1.78 -12.34
CA ARG A 76 2.76 0.58 -12.55
C ARG A 76 2.01 0.19 -11.29
N VAL A 77 2.67 0.23 -10.13
CA VAL A 77 2.06 -0.03 -8.83
C VAL A 77 0.92 0.94 -8.56
N ALA A 78 1.15 2.24 -8.73
CA ALA A 78 0.15 3.28 -8.50
C ALA A 78 -1.05 3.12 -9.44
N ALA A 79 -0.82 2.91 -10.72
CA ALA A 79 -1.88 2.72 -11.72
C ALA A 79 -2.71 1.46 -11.41
N HIS A 80 -2.07 0.38 -11.02
CA HIS A 80 -2.73 -0.89 -10.67
C HIS A 80 -3.66 -0.70 -9.47
N THR A 81 -3.21 0.02 -8.44
CA THR A 81 -4.04 0.37 -7.28
C THR A 81 -5.28 1.13 -7.71
N LEU A 82 -5.10 2.24 -8.44
CA LEU A 82 -6.20 3.12 -8.83
C LEU A 82 -7.19 2.44 -9.76
N SER A 83 -6.77 1.44 -10.52
CA SER A 83 -7.65 0.70 -11.44
C SER A 83 -8.61 -0.25 -10.72
N TYR A 84 -8.33 -0.63 -9.49
CA TYR A 84 -9.07 -1.70 -8.80
C TYR A 84 -9.84 -1.22 -7.56
N VAL A 85 -9.35 -0.23 -6.82
CA VAL A 85 -9.97 0.20 -5.56
C VAL A 85 -10.90 1.39 -5.75
N GLN A 86 -11.86 1.54 -4.84
CA GLN A 86 -12.74 2.70 -4.79
C GLN A 86 -12.02 3.89 -4.17
N SER A 87 -11.24 3.67 -3.13
CA SER A 87 -10.56 4.72 -2.37
C SER A 87 -9.14 4.29 -2.01
N ARG A 88 -8.22 5.23 -2.19
CA ARG A 88 -6.83 5.12 -1.76
C ARG A 88 -6.47 6.39 -1.00
N ILE A 89 -6.12 6.23 0.26
CA ILE A 89 -5.65 7.33 1.11
C ILE A 89 -4.19 7.07 1.43
N ARG A 90 -3.31 8.02 1.08
CA ARG A 90 -1.88 7.95 1.36
C ARG A 90 -1.54 8.91 2.47
N LEU A 91 -0.88 8.41 3.50
CA LEU A 91 -0.47 9.18 4.67
C LEU A 91 1.05 9.05 4.85
N VAL A 92 1.71 10.17 5.10
CA VAL A 92 3.09 10.18 5.57
C VAL A 92 3.06 10.29 7.09
N VAL A 93 3.70 9.37 7.77
CA VAL A 93 3.63 9.28 9.23
C VAL A 93 5.02 9.24 9.85
N THR A 94 5.11 9.68 11.09
CA THR A 94 6.28 9.50 11.94
C THR A 94 5.91 8.60 13.09
N GLU A 95 6.64 7.49 13.25
CA GLU A 95 6.41 6.57 14.35
C GLU A 95 7.02 7.13 15.64
N HIS A 96 6.26 7.00 16.73
CA HIS A 96 6.76 7.21 18.07
C HIS A 96 6.51 5.92 18.84
N GLN A 97 7.57 5.13 19.07
CA GLN A 97 7.44 3.87 19.79
C GLN A 97 7.29 4.18 21.29
N ILE A 98 6.10 3.91 21.83
CA ILE A 98 5.78 4.22 23.23
C ILE A 98 6.10 3.04 24.14
N VAL A 99 5.83 1.83 23.68
CA VAL A 99 6.12 0.57 24.41
C VAL A 99 6.72 -0.42 23.44
N GLY A 100 7.58 -1.25 23.95
CA GLY A 100 8.24 -2.29 23.15
C GLY A 100 9.58 -1.87 22.65
#